data_860561e501ad69c429727ce5712f67c7
#
_entry.id   860561e501ad69c429727ce5712f67c7
#
_cell.length_a   1.000
_cell.length_b   1.000
_cell.length_c   1.000
_cell.angle_alpha   90.00
_cell.angle_beta   90.00
_cell.angle_gamma   90.00
#
_symmetry.space_group_name_H-M   'P 1'
#
loop_
_entity.id
_entity.type
_entity.pdbx_description
1 polymer ?
#
loop_
_entity_poly.entity_id
_entity_poly.type
_entity_poly.pdbx_seq_one_letter_code
_entity_poly.pdbx_strand_id
1 'polypeptide(L)'
;YTKSHIRTKDEISQQLTEAVGKVGALIPVIGGCCTIANACPAKFACIGCAGNAPDPAKRSDVLIYREAWSKMASLSREQKLPAEERKAREIIGSCNDMLEEMDLIEQVDSIRRHLQPPF
;
A
#
# COMPACT_ATOMS: atom_id res chain seq x y z
N TYR A 1 10.81 -5.58 6.17
CA TYR A 1 10.20 -5.12 4.91
C TYR A 1 9.31 -3.89 5.09
N THR A 2 9.61 -3.04 6.06
CA THR A 2 8.90 -1.79 6.26
C THR A 2 9.33 -0.77 5.21
N LYS A 3 8.36 -0.07 4.60
CA LYS A 3 8.66 1.01 3.65
C LYS A 3 9.34 2.17 4.36
N SER A 4 10.42 2.70 3.78
CA SER A 4 11.16 3.83 4.31
C SER A 4 10.78 5.17 3.64
N HIS A 5 10.07 5.15 2.53
CA HIS A 5 9.68 6.35 1.77
C HIS A 5 8.48 6.07 0.86
N ILE A 6 7.88 7.12 0.33
CA ILE A 6 6.84 7.03 -0.69
C ILE A 6 7.50 6.71 -2.04
N ARG A 7 7.09 5.62 -2.64
CA ARG A 7 7.69 5.14 -3.91
C ARG A 7 7.06 5.82 -5.10
N THR A 8 7.89 6.09 -6.13
CA THR A 8 7.42 6.58 -7.41
C THR A 8 6.84 5.44 -8.24
N LYS A 9 6.11 5.78 -9.31
CA LYS A 9 5.58 4.77 -10.24
C LYS A 9 6.69 3.90 -10.84
N ASP A 10 7.82 4.50 -11.20
CA ASP A 10 8.94 3.78 -11.80
C ASP A 10 9.54 2.77 -10.82
N GLU A 11 9.69 3.16 -9.56
CA GLU A 11 10.16 2.25 -8.51
C GLU A 11 9.20 1.07 -8.32
N ILE A 12 7.90 1.33 -8.31
CA ILE A 12 6.87 0.29 -8.17
C ILE A 12 6.88 -0.63 -9.40
N SER A 13 6.96 -0.08 -10.60
CA SER A 13 7.02 -0.86 -11.84
C SER A 13 8.25 -1.75 -11.89
N GLN A 14 9.41 -1.24 -11.48
CA GLN A 14 10.64 -2.03 -11.39
C GLN A 14 10.50 -3.16 -10.37
N GLN A 15 9.91 -2.88 -9.22
CA GLN A 15 9.66 -3.88 -8.18
C GLN A 15 8.79 -5.03 -8.70
N LEU A 16 7.71 -4.71 -9.43
CA LEU A 16 6.83 -5.70 -10.04
C LEU A 16 7.55 -6.55 -11.08
N THR A 17 8.35 -5.92 -11.95
CA THR A 17 9.11 -6.61 -13.00
C THR A 17 10.11 -7.58 -12.39
N GLU A 18 10.84 -7.16 -11.38
CA GLU A 18 11.81 -8.01 -10.68
C GLU A 18 11.13 -9.19 -9.98
N ALA A 19 9.96 -8.95 -9.35
CA ALA A 19 9.22 -9.99 -8.65
C ALA A 19 8.71 -11.07 -9.62
N VAL A 20 8.19 -10.69 -10.77
CA VAL A 20 7.74 -11.63 -11.79
C VAL A 20 8.90 -12.50 -12.28
N GLY A 21 10.09 -11.89 -12.47
CA GLY A 21 11.29 -12.62 -12.87
C GLY A 21 11.79 -13.62 -11.84
N LYS A 22 11.61 -13.35 -10.55
CA LYS A 22 12.10 -14.21 -9.45
C LYS A 22 11.09 -15.23 -8.98
N VAL A 23 9.83 -14.85 -8.87
CA VAL A 23 8.78 -15.67 -8.23
C VAL A 23 7.85 -16.30 -9.26
N GLY A 24 7.78 -15.75 -10.46
CA GLY A 24 6.93 -16.25 -11.55
C GLY A 24 5.47 -15.85 -11.45
N ALA A 25 5.00 -15.37 -10.29
CA ALA A 25 3.62 -14.95 -10.09
C ALA A 25 3.55 -13.95 -8.95
N LEU A 26 2.53 -13.06 -9.01
CA LEU A 26 2.24 -12.10 -7.95
C LEU A 26 1.01 -12.57 -7.17
N ILE A 27 1.04 -12.40 -5.85
CA ILE A 27 -0.09 -12.76 -5.00
C ILE A 27 -0.87 -11.51 -4.65
N PRO A 28 -2.18 -11.42 -4.97
CA PRO A 28 -2.99 -10.28 -4.58
C PRO A 28 -3.08 -10.18 -3.06
N VAL A 29 -2.89 -8.98 -2.54
CA VAL A 29 -3.05 -8.66 -1.11
C VAL A 29 -3.83 -7.36 -0.98
N ILE A 30 -4.18 -6.98 0.23
CA ILE A 30 -4.90 -5.72 0.47
C ILE A 30 -4.08 -4.54 -0.08
N GLY A 31 -4.69 -3.74 -0.93
CA GLY A 31 -4.09 -2.54 -1.52
C GLY A 31 -3.19 -2.78 -2.71
N GLY A 32 -2.82 -4.01 -3.05
CA GLY A 32 -1.89 -4.26 -4.16
C GLY A 32 -1.56 -5.71 -4.38
N CYS A 33 -0.30 -5.96 -4.79
CA CYS A 33 0.22 -7.30 -5.03
C CYS A 33 1.49 -7.53 -4.20
N CYS A 34 1.60 -8.71 -3.58
CA CYS A 34 2.79 -9.09 -2.83
C CYS A 34 3.91 -9.49 -3.78
N THR A 35 5.08 -8.85 -3.62
CA THR A 35 6.27 -9.14 -4.43
C THR A 35 7.30 -10.01 -3.71
N ILE A 36 7.01 -10.44 -2.48
CA ILE A 36 7.91 -11.24 -1.64
C ILE A 36 7.22 -12.47 -1.03
N ALA A 37 6.22 -13.01 -1.70
CA ALA A 37 5.33 -14.03 -1.15
C ALA A 37 6.02 -15.19 -0.43
N ASN A 38 7.14 -15.67 -0.96
CA ASN A 38 7.87 -16.81 -0.39
C ASN A 38 8.85 -16.41 0.71
N ALA A 39 9.05 -15.12 0.94
CA ALA A 39 10.03 -14.60 1.90
C ALA A 39 9.36 -13.73 2.98
N CYS A 40 8.02 -13.74 3.08
CA CYS A 40 7.30 -12.85 3.99
C CYS A 40 7.51 -13.26 5.45
N PRO A 41 8.15 -12.40 6.28
CA PRO A 41 8.37 -12.69 7.69
C PRO A 41 7.17 -12.37 8.57
N ALA A 42 6.19 -11.60 8.06
CA ALA A 42 5.05 -11.11 8.83
C ALA A 42 3.76 -11.24 8.01
N LYS A 43 2.91 -12.19 8.38
CA LYS A 43 1.76 -12.61 7.55
C LYS A 43 0.61 -11.60 7.46
N PHE A 44 0.53 -10.59 8.31
CA PHE A 44 -0.64 -9.71 8.37
C PHE A 44 -0.30 -8.21 8.31
N ALA A 45 0.92 -7.87 7.96
CA ALA A 45 1.38 -6.49 7.89
C ALA A 45 1.53 -5.99 6.44
N CYS A 46 0.62 -6.40 5.54
CA CYS A 46 0.70 -6.05 4.11
C CYS A 46 0.60 -4.54 3.87
N ILE A 47 -0.26 -3.85 4.59
CA ILE A 47 -0.28 -2.38 4.56
C ILE A 47 1.00 -1.88 5.25
N GLY A 48 1.77 -1.05 4.56
CA GLY A 48 3.05 -0.55 5.06
C GLY A 48 4.25 -1.45 4.74
N CYS A 49 4.02 -2.63 4.18
CA CYS A 49 5.09 -3.53 3.78
C CYS A 49 5.72 -3.07 2.46
N ALA A 50 7.06 -3.00 2.43
CA ALA A 50 7.78 -2.65 1.20
C ALA A 50 7.58 -3.66 0.07
N GLY A 51 7.21 -4.91 0.40
CA GLY A 51 6.91 -5.95 -0.58
C GLY A 51 5.56 -5.80 -1.25
N ASN A 52 4.67 -4.96 -0.73
CA ASN A 52 3.36 -4.72 -1.31
C ASN A 52 3.45 -3.62 -2.36
N ALA A 53 3.25 -3.97 -3.64
CA ALA A 53 3.21 -3.00 -4.73
C ALA A 53 1.77 -2.47 -4.87
N PRO A 54 1.52 -1.17 -4.64
CA PRO A 54 0.18 -0.60 -4.65
C PRO A 54 -0.52 -0.72 -6.00
N ASP A 55 -1.83 -0.95 -5.96
CA ASP A 55 -2.70 -0.98 -7.13
C ASP A 55 -3.83 0.03 -6.93
N PRO A 56 -3.89 1.11 -7.74
CA PRO A 56 -4.94 2.12 -7.60
C PRO A 56 -6.36 1.58 -7.72
N ALA A 57 -6.56 0.46 -8.42
CA ALA A 57 -7.87 -0.18 -8.53
C ALA A 57 -8.38 -0.71 -7.17
N LYS A 58 -7.49 -0.89 -6.20
CA LYS A 58 -7.83 -1.37 -4.84
C LYS A 58 -7.93 -0.24 -3.82
N ARG A 59 -8.03 0.99 -4.27
CA ARG A 59 -8.12 2.17 -3.37
C ARG A 59 -9.25 2.05 -2.35
N SER A 60 -10.42 1.59 -2.76
CA SER A 60 -11.57 1.46 -1.87
C SER A 60 -11.31 0.52 -0.70
N ASP A 61 -10.57 -0.56 -0.91
CA ASP A 61 -10.22 -1.51 0.14
C ASP A 61 -9.33 -0.85 1.20
N VAL A 62 -8.38 -0.02 0.77
CA VAL A 62 -7.50 0.72 1.68
C VAL A 62 -8.27 1.76 2.48
N LEU A 63 -9.23 2.44 1.85
CA LEU A 63 -10.09 3.41 2.51
C LEU A 63 -10.96 2.76 3.59
N ILE A 64 -11.55 1.61 3.30
CA ILE A 64 -12.35 0.84 4.26
C ILE A 64 -11.48 0.38 5.44
N TYR A 65 -10.30 -0.12 5.15
CA TYR A 65 -9.35 -0.57 6.15
C TYR A 65 -8.90 0.58 7.06
N ARG A 66 -8.60 1.73 6.48
CA ARG A 66 -8.24 2.95 7.23
C ARG A 66 -9.38 3.40 8.15
N GLU A 67 -10.61 3.37 7.66
CA GLU A 67 -11.78 3.73 8.46
C GLU A 67 -11.95 2.81 9.66
N ALA A 68 -11.79 1.51 9.48
CA ALA A 68 -11.87 0.54 10.57
C ALA A 68 -10.81 0.82 11.65
N TRP A 69 -9.58 1.11 11.24
CA TRP A 69 -8.50 1.42 12.19
C TRP A 69 -8.66 2.79 12.84
N SER A 70 -9.30 3.75 12.16
CA SER A 70 -9.65 5.03 12.78
C SER A 70 -10.64 4.85 13.93
N LYS A 71 -11.60 3.97 13.77
CA LYS A 71 -12.54 3.60 14.85
C LYS A 71 -11.83 2.90 15.99
N MET A 72 -10.89 2.00 15.68
CA MET A 72 -10.09 1.31 16.69
C MET A 72 -9.21 2.29 17.47
N ALA A 73 -8.63 3.29 16.81
CA ALA A 73 -7.83 4.31 17.47
C ALA A 73 -8.66 5.12 18.48
N SER A 74 -9.88 5.55 18.07
CA SER A 74 -10.79 6.28 18.93
C SER A 74 -11.23 5.44 20.13
N LEU A 75 -11.58 4.19 19.91
CA LEU A 75 -11.99 3.27 20.97
C LEU A 75 -10.85 3.00 21.96
N SER A 76 -9.64 2.78 21.46
CA SER A 76 -8.46 2.56 22.31
C SER A 76 -8.16 3.80 23.16
N ARG A 77 -8.34 4.99 22.61
CA ARG A 77 -8.18 6.23 23.34
C ARG A 77 -9.19 6.35 24.48
N GLU A 78 -10.45 6.05 24.21
CA GLU A 78 -11.52 6.09 25.22
C GLU A 78 -11.27 5.08 26.35
N GLN A 79 -10.76 3.91 26.01
CA GLN A 79 -10.46 2.85 26.97
C GLN A 79 -9.10 3.01 27.63
N LYS A 80 -8.37 4.09 27.32
CA LYS A 80 -7.04 4.39 27.89
C LYS A 80 -6.03 3.27 27.62
N LEU A 81 -5.98 2.80 26.37
CA LEU A 81 -5.03 1.79 25.89
C LEU A 81 -4.01 2.45 24.94
N PRO A 82 -2.95 3.10 25.49
CA PRO A 82 -2.04 3.89 24.65
C PRO A 82 -1.23 3.09 23.66
N ALA A 83 -0.89 1.85 23.96
CA ALA A 83 -0.13 1.00 23.03
C ALA A 83 -0.98 0.61 21.82
N GLU A 84 -2.24 0.24 22.05
CA GLU A 84 -3.19 -0.11 20.99
C GLU A 84 -3.54 1.11 20.15
N GLU A 85 -3.72 2.27 20.76
CA GLU A 85 -3.95 3.53 20.04
C GLU A 85 -2.78 3.86 19.12
N ARG A 86 -1.54 3.73 19.63
CA ARG A 86 -0.34 3.99 18.83
C ARG A 86 -0.24 3.06 17.63
N LYS A 87 -0.49 1.78 17.83
CA LYS A 87 -0.48 0.80 16.75
C LYS A 87 -1.54 1.12 15.68
N ALA A 88 -2.74 1.48 16.11
CA ALA A 88 -3.81 1.86 15.18
C ALA A 88 -3.41 3.10 14.36
N ARG A 89 -2.80 4.11 15.00
CA ARG A 89 -2.34 5.32 14.30
C ARG A 89 -1.21 5.02 13.31
N GLU A 90 -0.32 4.10 13.63
CA GLU A 90 0.74 3.67 12.71
C GLU A 90 0.14 3.01 11.46
N ILE A 91 -0.88 2.18 11.63
CA ILE A 91 -1.57 1.53 10.51
C ILE A 91 -2.29 2.57 9.65
N ILE A 92 -2.95 3.56 10.27
CA ILE A 92 -3.58 4.67 9.55
C ILE A 92 -2.55 5.42 8.72
N GLY A 93 -1.37 5.72 9.28
CA GLY A 93 -0.27 6.37 8.57
C GLY A 93 0.18 5.55 7.36
N SER A 94 0.30 4.23 7.52
CA SER A 94 0.66 3.33 6.42
C SER A 94 -0.41 3.33 5.31
N CYS A 95 -1.69 3.37 5.67
CA CYS A 95 -2.78 3.50 4.70
C CYS A 95 -2.67 4.81 3.92
N ASN A 96 -2.40 5.92 4.60
CA ASN A 96 -2.23 7.23 3.96
C ASN A 96 -1.05 7.23 2.99
N ASP A 97 0.07 6.62 3.35
CA ASP A 97 1.24 6.50 2.49
C ASP A 97 0.90 5.70 1.23
N MET A 98 0.19 4.59 1.38
CA MET A 98 -0.22 3.77 0.24
C MET A 98 -1.18 4.51 -0.69
N LEU A 99 -2.13 5.26 -0.13
CA LEU A 99 -3.05 6.08 -0.92
C LEU A 99 -2.29 7.17 -1.70
N GLU A 100 -1.27 7.76 -1.10
CA GLU A 100 -0.41 8.74 -1.78
C GLU A 100 0.35 8.09 -2.94
N GLU A 101 0.88 6.90 -2.76
CA GLU A 101 1.53 6.15 -3.84
C GLU A 101 0.56 5.85 -4.97
N MET A 102 -0.68 5.47 -4.66
CA MET A 102 -1.74 5.25 -5.67
C MET A 102 -2.05 6.53 -6.45
N ASP A 103 -2.13 7.67 -5.76
CA ASP A 103 -2.36 8.97 -6.41
C ASP A 103 -1.23 9.33 -7.37
N LEU A 104 0.02 9.09 -6.98
CA LEU A 104 1.17 9.35 -7.85
C LEU A 104 1.14 8.48 -9.11
N ILE A 105 0.76 7.22 -8.99
CA ILE A 105 0.61 6.32 -10.14
C ILE A 105 -0.46 6.85 -11.09
N GLU A 106 -1.62 7.24 -10.58
CA GLU A 106 -2.72 7.76 -11.38
C GLU A 106 -2.36 9.08 -12.07
N GLN A 107 -1.62 9.98 -11.40
CA GLN A 107 -1.17 11.24 -11.97
C GLN A 107 -0.25 11.02 -13.18
N VAL A 108 0.71 10.10 -13.04
CA VAL A 108 1.61 9.78 -14.16
C VAL A 108 0.85 9.19 -15.33
N ASP A 109 -0.11 8.30 -15.10
CA ASP A 109 -0.94 7.71 -16.14
C ASP A 109 -1.81 8.76 -16.84
N SER A 110 -2.36 9.71 -16.09
CA SER A 110 -3.13 10.82 -16.63
C SER A 110 -2.27 11.70 -17.54
N ILE A 111 -1.06 12.05 -17.10
CA ILE A 111 -0.13 12.86 -17.90
C ILE A 111 0.24 12.12 -19.19
N ARG A 112 0.54 10.83 -19.10
CA ARG A 112 0.86 10.02 -20.29
C ARG A 112 -0.28 10.00 -21.30
N ARG A 113 -1.53 9.88 -20.83
CA ARG A 113 -2.70 9.92 -21.71
C ARG A 113 -2.85 11.26 -22.43
N HIS A 114 -2.56 12.36 -21.75
CA HIS A 114 -2.59 13.70 -22.37
C HIS A 114 -1.48 13.94 -23.38
N LEU A 115 -0.33 13.29 -23.19
CA LEU A 115 0.82 13.45 -24.07
C LEU A 115 0.82 12.49 -25.26
N GLN A 116 -0.05 11.49 -25.27
CA GLN A 116 -0.14 10.53 -26.38
C GLN A 116 -0.84 11.17 -27.59
N PRO A 117 -0.38 10.84 -28.83
CA PRO A 117 -1.10 11.24 -30.03
C PRO A 117 -2.52 10.68 -30.03
N PRO A 118 -3.49 11.32 -30.67
CA PRO A 118 -4.91 10.92 -30.66
C PRO A 118 -5.22 9.69 -31.51
N PHE A 119 -4.25 8.85 -31.78
CA PHE A 119 -4.44 7.61 -32.54
C PHE A 119 -3.42 6.55 -32.16
#